data_c2a7f357b649f8e84db188423b22f31c
#
_entry.id   c2a7f357b649f8e84db188423b22f31c
#
_cell.length_a   1.000
_cell.length_b   1.000
_cell.length_c   1.000
_cell.angle_alpha   90.00
_cell.angle_beta   90.00
_cell.angle_gamma   90.00
#
_symmetry.space_group_name_H-M   'P 1'
#
loop_
_entity.id
_entity.type
_entity.pdbx_description
1 polymer ?
#
loop_
_entity_poly.entity_id
_entity_poly.type
_entity_poly.pdbx_seq_one_letter_code
_entity_poly.pdbx_strand_id
1 'polypeptide(L)'
;GTDIFKEFKRTMGTVQTYRSKNLKKDFTSEELSAEIIKALSAYAEVNDGGSIVISVPAKFDATQKTATINAAYLAGFQYVELIQEPIAAAITYGVTNGQSDGFWLVFDLGGGTFDGALLRVEGGVQQVVDTEGDSFLGGKDIDYALVDKIFIPYIERNYTVEKILASESKSAMLRQAMKHYAEMAKVQLSTS
;
A
#
# COMPACT_ATOMS: atom_id res chain seq x y z
N GLY A 1 8.11 -4.15 24.25
CA GLY A 1 7.24 -4.29 23.07
C GLY A 1 7.99 -3.90 21.82
N THR A 2 7.58 -4.40 20.68
CA THR A 2 8.17 -4.07 19.38
C THR A 2 7.40 -2.87 18.78
N ASP A 3 8.11 -1.89 18.25
CA ASP A 3 7.45 -0.81 17.49
C ASP A 3 6.95 -1.37 16.15
N ILE A 4 5.72 -1.04 15.81
CA ILE A 4 5.10 -1.45 14.54
C ILE A 4 4.61 -0.19 13.84
N PHE A 5 5.15 0.07 12.65
CA PHE A 5 4.74 1.18 11.79
C PHE A 5 3.90 0.65 10.63
N LYS A 6 2.78 1.30 10.35
CA LYS A 6 1.83 0.87 9.32
C LYS A 6 1.46 2.03 8.42
N GLU A 7 1.19 1.72 7.16
CA GLU A 7 0.58 2.64 6.19
C GLU A 7 1.39 3.88 5.83
N PHE A 8 2.68 3.90 6.14
CA PHE A 8 3.53 5.07 5.88
C PHE A 8 3.72 5.38 4.38
N LYS A 9 3.37 4.46 3.46
CA LYS A 9 3.27 4.77 2.02
C LYS A 9 2.28 5.91 1.74
N ARG A 10 1.19 6.02 2.54
CA ARG A 10 0.18 7.06 2.37
C ARG A 10 0.65 8.47 2.78
N THR A 11 1.73 8.53 3.54
CA THR A 11 2.31 9.80 4.03
C THR A 11 3.66 10.11 3.38
N MET A 12 3.98 9.43 2.28
CA MET A 12 5.19 9.68 1.52
C MET A 12 5.25 11.12 1.03
N GLY A 13 6.38 11.78 1.22
CA GLY A 13 6.57 13.18 0.85
C GLY A 13 5.86 14.22 1.75
N THR A 14 5.33 13.79 2.90
CA THR A 14 4.72 14.70 3.89
C THR A 14 5.64 14.92 5.08
N VAL A 15 5.28 15.87 5.95
CA VAL A 15 5.99 16.13 7.23
C VAL A 15 5.62 15.15 8.34
N GLN A 16 4.78 14.14 8.07
CA GLN A 16 4.38 13.14 9.04
C GLN A 16 5.58 12.33 9.53
N THR A 17 5.68 12.13 10.84
CA THR A 17 6.69 11.28 11.45
C THR A 17 6.07 10.18 12.30
N TYR A 18 6.86 9.15 12.54
CA TYR A 18 6.48 7.93 13.26
C TYR A 18 7.44 7.72 14.42
N ARG A 19 6.94 7.89 15.65
CA ARG A 19 7.76 7.77 16.86
C ARG A 19 8.08 6.33 17.21
N SER A 20 9.35 5.96 17.20
CA SER A 20 9.84 4.73 17.84
C SER A 20 10.08 4.98 19.32
N LYS A 21 9.37 4.24 20.17
CA LYS A 21 9.58 4.28 21.62
C LYS A 21 10.86 3.54 22.03
N ASN A 22 11.17 2.47 21.32
CA ASN A 22 12.35 1.64 21.59
C ASN A 22 13.65 2.36 21.20
N LEU A 23 13.69 2.97 20.02
CA LEU A 23 14.87 3.68 19.51
C LEU A 23 14.90 5.16 19.94
N LYS A 24 13.83 5.66 20.56
CA LYS A 24 13.68 7.07 20.98
C LYS A 24 13.89 8.05 19.82
N LYS A 25 13.56 7.63 18.59
CA LYS A 25 13.74 8.36 17.33
C LYS A 25 12.42 8.49 16.60
N ASP A 26 12.25 9.61 15.88
CA ASP A 26 11.19 9.80 14.92
C ASP A 26 11.69 9.41 13.53
N PHE A 27 10.88 8.70 12.79
CA PHE A 27 11.15 8.26 11.42
C PHE A 27 10.23 8.97 10.45
N THR A 28 10.74 9.36 9.31
CA THR A 28 9.93 9.79 8.16
C THR A 28 9.43 8.57 7.38
N SER A 29 8.49 8.78 6.47
CA SER A 29 8.02 7.73 5.56
C SER A 29 9.13 7.21 4.66
N GLU A 30 10.03 8.09 4.23
CA GLU A 30 11.20 7.76 3.42
C GLU A 30 12.17 6.85 4.18
N GLU A 31 12.48 7.19 5.45
CA GLU A 31 13.36 6.36 6.28
C GLU A 31 12.76 4.96 6.52
N LEU A 32 11.45 4.86 6.79
CA LEU A 32 10.77 3.57 6.95
C LEU A 32 10.74 2.78 5.65
N SER A 33 10.51 3.45 4.52
CA SER A 33 10.56 2.82 3.20
C SER A 33 11.97 2.33 2.86
N ALA A 34 13.00 3.08 3.21
CA ALA A 34 14.39 2.67 3.03
C ALA A 34 14.72 1.38 3.78
N GLU A 35 14.22 1.20 4.99
CA GLU A 35 14.42 -0.05 5.74
C GLU A 35 13.74 -1.25 5.07
N ILE A 36 12.55 -1.05 4.48
CA ILE A 36 11.87 -2.10 3.69
C ILE A 36 12.68 -2.43 2.44
N ILE A 37 13.16 -1.41 1.70
CA ILE A 37 13.97 -1.61 0.49
C ILE A 37 15.24 -2.38 0.83
N LYS A 38 15.95 -2.03 1.90
CA LYS A 38 17.15 -2.76 2.39
C LYS A 38 16.83 -4.22 2.70
N ALA A 39 15.72 -4.46 3.40
CA ALA A 39 15.32 -5.83 3.73
C ALA A 39 15.02 -6.67 2.49
N LEU A 40 14.31 -6.09 1.51
CA LEU A 40 14.01 -6.76 0.22
C LEU A 40 15.28 -7.02 -0.59
N SER A 41 16.22 -6.06 -0.64
CA SER A 41 17.51 -6.23 -1.32
C SER A 41 18.34 -7.35 -0.71
N ALA A 42 18.32 -7.47 0.61
CA ALA A 42 19.00 -8.56 1.30
C ALA A 42 18.40 -9.93 0.94
N TYR A 43 17.07 -10.03 0.77
CA TYR A 43 16.41 -11.25 0.30
C TYR A 43 16.79 -11.60 -1.15
N ALA A 44 16.97 -10.59 -1.99
CA ALA A 44 17.37 -10.77 -3.40
C ALA A 44 18.88 -10.95 -3.58
N GLU A 45 19.65 -10.96 -2.48
CA GLU A 45 21.12 -11.04 -2.48
C GLU A 45 21.80 -9.90 -3.28
N VAL A 46 21.10 -8.77 -3.47
CA VAL A 46 21.62 -7.57 -4.12
C VAL A 46 22.24 -6.66 -3.08
N ASN A 47 23.58 -6.63 -3.02
CA ASN A 47 24.31 -5.95 -1.94
C ASN A 47 25.22 -4.82 -2.43
N ASP A 48 25.18 -4.47 -3.72
CA ASP A 48 26.19 -3.61 -4.33
C ASP A 48 25.77 -2.14 -4.53
N GLY A 49 24.61 -1.73 -4.04
CA GLY A 49 24.11 -0.37 -4.24
C GLY A 49 23.89 0.03 -5.68
N GLY A 50 23.62 -0.95 -6.56
CA GLY A 50 23.45 -0.77 -7.99
C GLY A 50 22.19 -0.01 -8.38
N SER A 51 21.52 -0.51 -9.43
CA SER A 51 20.28 0.08 -9.96
C SER A 51 19.04 -0.56 -9.33
N ILE A 52 17.98 0.22 -9.13
CA ILE A 52 16.68 -0.26 -8.71
C ILE A 52 15.57 0.40 -9.52
N VAL A 53 14.55 -0.38 -9.85
CA VAL A 53 13.27 0.13 -10.39
C VAL A 53 12.19 -0.07 -9.33
N ILE A 54 11.48 1.00 -9.00
CA ILE A 54 10.40 0.97 -7.99
C ILE A 54 9.09 1.35 -8.65
N SER A 55 8.08 0.50 -8.48
CA SER A 55 6.74 0.84 -8.93
C SER A 55 6.05 1.80 -7.95
N VAL A 56 5.38 2.79 -8.51
CA VAL A 56 4.62 3.81 -7.75
C VAL A 56 3.21 3.97 -8.33
N PRO A 57 2.22 4.33 -7.52
CA PRO A 57 0.89 4.65 -8.00
C PRO A 57 0.91 5.66 -9.14
N ALA A 58 0.03 5.50 -10.13
CA ALA A 58 -0.03 6.42 -11.27
C ALA A 58 -0.33 7.87 -10.85
N LYS A 59 -1.09 8.04 -9.76
CA LYS A 59 -1.48 9.35 -9.19
C LYS A 59 -0.45 9.96 -8.22
N PHE A 60 0.69 9.32 -7.98
CA PHE A 60 1.74 9.96 -7.15
C PHE A 60 2.18 11.27 -7.78
N ASP A 61 2.13 12.33 -6.98
CA ASP A 61 2.65 13.65 -7.38
C ASP A 61 4.18 13.68 -7.39
N ALA A 62 4.75 14.82 -7.80
CA ALA A 62 6.18 15.02 -7.88
C ALA A 62 6.87 14.87 -6.51
N THR A 63 6.22 15.32 -5.42
CA THR A 63 6.74 15.24 -4.06
C THR A 63 6.83 13.79 -3.59
N GLN A 64 5.77 13.02 -3.80
CA GLN A 64 5.71 11.60 -3.46
C GLN A 64 6.72 10.76 -4.26
N LYS A 65 6.87 11.07 -5.56
CA LYS A 65 7.88 10.43 -6.42
C LYS A 65 9.30 10.72 -5.94
N THR A 66 9.59 11.99 -5.65
CA THR A 66 10.91 12.41 -5.11
C THR A 66 11.20 11.72 -3.77
N ALA A 67 10.21 11.66 -2.87
CA ALA A 67 10.36 10.99 -1.59
C ALA A 67 10.65 9.48 -1.77
N THR A 68 10.03 8.83 -2.77
CA THR A 68 10.31 7.42 -3.08
C THR A 68 11.74 7.22 -3.59
N ILE A 69 12.21 8.12 -4.45
CA ILE A 69 13.61 8.12 -4.92
C ILE A 69 14.57 8.32 -3.74
N ASN A 70 14.30 9.27 -2.84
CA ASN A 70 15.10 9.52 -1.65
C ASN A 70 15.15 8.30 -0.73
N ALA A 71 14.04 7.58 -0.57
CA ALA A 71 14.01 6.32 0.19
C ALA A 71 14.98 5.28 -0.41
N ALA A 72 15.03 5.15 -1.72
CA ALA A 72 15.98 4.26 -2.38
C ALA A 72 17.44 4.70 -2.21
N TYR A 73 17.74 5.99 -2.28
CA TYR A 73 19.07 6.51 -1.96
C TYR A 73 19.46 6.25 -0.51
N LEU A 74 18.54 6.44 0.45
CA LEU A 74 18.76 6.09 1.86
C LEU A 74 18.98 4.58 2.07
N ALA A 75 18.43 3.76 1.18
CA ALA A 75 18.68 2.32 1.18
C ALA A 75 20.04 1.92 0.58
N GLY A 76 20.74 2.86 -0.07
CA GLY A 76 22.09 2.67 -0.61
C GLY A 76 22.16 2.50 -2.13
N PHE A 77 21.05 2.58 -2.85
CA PHE A 77 21.05 2.51 -4.32
C PHE A 77 21.58 3.80 -4.94
N GLN A 78 22.29 3.68 -6.06
CA GLN A 78 22.88 4.82 -6.77
C GLN A 78 22.05 5.26 -7.98
N TYR A 79 21.38 4.31 -8.62
CA TYR A 79 20.55 4.56 -9.79
C TYR A 79 19.12 4.09 -9.50
N VAL A 80 18.19 5.04 -9.56
CA VAL A 80 16.80 4.80 -9.19
C VAL A 80 15.90 5.23 -10.34
N GLU A 81 15.10 4.31 -10.84
CA GLU A 81 14.05 4.59 -11.82
C GLU A 81 12.68 4.29 -11.21
N LEU A 82 11.69 5.07 -11.60
CA LEU A 82 10.31 4.83 -11.21
C LEU A 82 9.49 4.36 -12.42
N ILE A 83 8.66 3.35 -12.18
CA ILE A 83 7.65 2.90 -13.13
C ILE A 83 6.26 3.05 -12.49
N GLN A 84 5.24 3.36 -13.27
CA GLN A 84 3.88 3.38 -12.74
C GLN A 84 3.37 1.94 -12.52
N GLU A 85 2.72 1.69 -11.38
CA GLU A 85 2.19 0.36 -11.01
C GLU A 85 1.34 -0.28 -12.12
N PRO A 86 0.41 0.43 -12.80
CA PRO A 86 -0.36 -0.17 -13.89
C PRO A 86 0.51 -0.57 -15.10
N ILE A 87 1.59 0.17 -15.38
CA ILE A 87 2.52 -0.22 -16.44
C ILE A 87 3.29 -1.47 -16.04
N ALA A 88 3.78 -1.54 -14.81
CA ALA A 88 4.47 -2.72 -14.30
C ALA A 88 3.58 -3.98 -14.35
N ALA A 89 2.31 -3.84 -13.98
CA ALA A 89 1.32 -4.91 -14.06
C ALA A 89 1.08 -5.35 -15.51
N ALA A 90 0.92 -4.40 -16.43
CA ALA A 90 0.70 -4.68 -17.86
C ALA A 90 1.92 -5.36 -18.50
N ILE A 91 3.15 -4.95 -18.15
CA ILE A 91 4.38 -5.60 -18.61
C ILE A 91 4.41 -7.05 -18.14
N THR A 92 4.14 -7.29 -16.86
CA THR A 92 4.14 -8.65 -16.29
C THR A 92 3.10 -9.53 -16.97
N TYR A 93 1.89 -9.04 -17.19
CA TYR A 93 0.83 -9.76 -17.88
C TYR A 93 1.19 -10.02 -19.35
N GLY A 94 1.74 -9.01 -20.04
CA GLY A 94 2.12 -9.10 -21.44
C GLY A 94 3.24 -10.11 -21.69
N VAL A 95 4.23 -10.19 -20.81
CA VAL A 95 5.30 -11.19 -20.89
C VAL A 95 4.74 -12.61 -20.78
N THR A 96 3.72 -12.83 -19.96
CA THR A 96 3.15 -14.16 -19.73
C THR A 96 2.11 -14.57 -20.76
N ASN A 97 1.39 -13.63 -21.37
CA ASN A 97 0.22 -13.92 -22.21
C ASN A 97 0.32 -13.44 -23.66
N GLY A 98 1.44 -12.84 -24.06
CA GLY A 98 1.62 -12.30 -25.42
C GLY A 98 0.72 -11.06 -25.62
N GLN A 99 1.21 -9.91 -25.23
CA GLN A 99 0.47 -8.66 -25.30
C GLN A 99 0.17 -8.25 -26.76
N SER A 100 -1.09 -7.98 -27.06
CA SER A 100 -1.51 -7.46 -28.36
C SER A 100 -1.69 -5.94 -28.33
N ASP A 101 -1.53 -5.30 -29.48
CA ASP A 101 -1.86 -3.89 -29.65
C ASP A 101 -3.33 -3.62 -29.32
N GLY A 102 -3.60 -2.44 -28.75
CA GLY A 102 -4.94 -2.02 -28.38
C GLY A 102 -5.00 -1.23 -27.06
N PHE A 103 -6.21 -1.14 -26.54
CA PHE A 103 -6.45 -0.51 -25.23
C PHE A 103 -6.58 -1.57 -24.15
N TRP A 104 -5.93 -1.31 -23.03
CA TRP A 104 -5.92 -2.18 -21.84
C TRP A 104 -6.41 -1.39 -20.65
N LEU A 105 -7.36 -1.95 -19.90
CA LEU A 105 -7.77 -1.42 -18.63
C LEU A 105 -7.08 -2.23 -17.52
N VAL A 106 -6.24 -1.56 -16.75
CA VAL A 106 -5.63 -2.11 -15.54
C VAL A 106 -6.46 -1.66 -14.35
N PHE A 107 -6.90 -2.62 -13.55
CA PHE A 107 -7.67 -2.39 -12.35
C PHE A 107 -6.88 -2.94 -11.16
N ASP A 108 -6.27 -2.06 -10.38
CA ASP A 108 -5.45 -2.40 -9.23
C ASP A 108 -6.15 -1.99 -7.92
N LEU A 109 -6.71 -2.96 -7.22
CA LEU A 109 -7.28 -2.78 -5.90
C LEU A 109 -6.32 -3.37 -4.85
N GLY A 110 -5.44 -2.53 -4.34
CA GLY A 110 -4.47 -2.88 -3.32
C GLY A 110 -5.05 -2.95 -1.91
N GLY A 111 -4.18 -3.12 -0.93
CA GLY A 111 -4.57 -3.12 0.49
C GLY A 111 -5.02 -1.75 1.01
N GLY A 112 -4.59 -0.67 0.38
CA GLY A 112 -4.83 0.69 0.84
C GLY A 112 -5.15 1.71 -0.23
N THR A 113 -4.99 1.38 -1.51
CA THR A 113 -5.25 2.24 -2.65
C THR A 113 -6.02 1.48 -3.71
N PHE A 114 -6.77 2.20 -4.50
CA PHE A 114 -7.37 1.75 -5.75
C PHE A 114 -6.82 2.60 -6.88
N ASP A 115 -6.32 1.97 -7.93
CA ASP A 115 -5.83 2.62 -9.14
C ASP A 115 -6.43 1.94 -10.38
N GLY A 116 -7.12 2.72 -11.21
CA GLY A 116 -7.57 2.34 -12.54
C GLY A 116 -6.74 3.07 -13.59
N ALA A 117 -6.21 2.38 -14.58
CA ALA A 117 -5.44 3.00 -15.64
C ALA A 117 -5.85 2.46 -17.01
N LEU A 118 -6.08 3.38 -17.94
CA LEU A 118 -6.26 3.07 -19.37
C LEU A 118 -4.90 3.16 -20.05
N LEU A 119 -4.41 2.04 -20.57
CA LEU A 119 -3.18 1.95 -21.33
C LEU A 119 -3.50 1.79 -22.82
N ARG A 120 -2.69 2.43 -23.67
CA ARG A 120 -2.59 2.14 -25.09
C ARG A 120 -1.31 1.36 -25.33
N VAL A 121 -1.43 0.26 -26.05
CA VAL A 121 -0.30 -0.54 -26.50
C VAL A 121 -0.25 -0.49 -28.02
N GLU A 122 0.89 -0.14 -28.57
CA GLU A 122 1.10 -0.05 -30.01
C GLU A 122 2.58 -0.40 -30.34
N GLY A 123 2.78 -1.44 -31.11
CA GLY A 123 4.12 -1.88 -31.50
C GLY A 123 5.03 -2.23 -30.30
N GLY A 124 4.48 -2.73 -29.20
CA GLY A 124 5.19 -3.04 -27.98
C GLY A 124 5.46 -1.83 -27.07
N VAL A 125 5.06 -0.61 -27.47
CA VAL A 125 5.16 0.58 -26.64
C VAL A 125 3.88 0.73 -25.82
N GLN A 126 4.03 0.93 -24.52
CA GLN A 126 2.93 1.12 -23.58
C GLN A 126 2.87 2.59 -23.15
N GLN A 127 1.69 3.16 -23.22
CA GLN A 127 1.43 4.53 -22.81
C GLN A 127 0.20 4.60 -21.90
N VAL A 128 0.33 5.23 -20.75
CA VAL A 128 -0.84 5.60 -19.92
C VAL A 128 -1.59 6.72 -20.61
N VAL A 129 -2.83 6.46 -20.95
CA VAL A 129 -3.73 7.43 -21.62
C VAL A 129 -4.49 8.22 -20.57
N ASP A 130 -5.00 7.52 -19.54
CA ASP A 130 -5.77 8.13 -18.46
C ASP A 130 -5.68 7.30 -17.18
N THR A 131 -5.87 7.93 -16.03
CA THR A 131 -5.85 7.28 -14.73
C THR A 131 -6.91 7.85 -13.82
N GLU A 132 -7.64 6.95 -13.15
CA GLU A 132 -8.51 7.27 -12.04
C GLU A 132 -8.20 6.37 -10.86
N GLY A 133 -8.41 6.87 -9.62
CA GLY A 133 -8.14 6.06 -8.44
C GLY A 133 -8.44 6.82 -7.15
N ASP A 134 -8.37 6.09 -6.05
CA ASP A 134 -8.56 6.61 -4.70
C ASP A 134 -7.41 6.12 -3.81
N SER A 135 -6.62 7.05 -3.29
CA SER A 135 -5.48 6.77 -2.40
C SER A 135 -5.92 6.33 -0.99
N PHE A 136 -7.21 6.32 -0.72
CA PHE A 136 -7.79 5.94 0.58
C PHE A 136 -8.81 4.80 0.45
N LEU A 137 -8.94 4.15 -0.71
CA LEU A 137 -9.77 2.99 -0.94
C LEU A 137 -8.90 1.76 -1.19
N GLY A 138 -9.07 0.74 -0.37
CA GLY A 138 -8.37 -0.54 -0.53
C GLY A 138 -8.98 -1.63 0.32
N GLY A 139 -8.38 -2.81 0.29
CA GLY A 139 -8.88 -3.98 1.02
C GLY A 139 -9.11 -3.73 2.51
N LYS A 140 -8.29 -2.88 3.15
CA LYS A 140 -8.47 -2.51 4.55
C LYS A 140 -9.73 -1.68 4.82
N ASP A 141 -10.14 -0.85 3.86
CA ASP A 141 -11.32 -0.01 4.02
C ASP A 141 -12.58 -0.86 3.91
N ILE A 142 -12.53 -1.92 3.10
CA ILE A 142 -13.54 -2.98 3.07
C ILE A 142 -13.59 -3.71 4.42
N ASP A 143 -12.43 -4.07 5.01
CA ASP A 143 -12.37 -4.70 6.33
C ASP A 143 -13.00 -3.82 7.40
N TYR A 144 -12.68 -2.53 7.44
CA TYR A 144 -13.29 -1.60 8.38
C TYR A 144 -14.79 -1.39 8.12
N ALA A 145 -15.24 -1.40 6.88
CA ALA A 145 -16.67 -1.35 6.56
C ALA A 145 -17.41 -2.59 7.14
N LEU A 146 -16.80 -3.78 7.08
CA LEU A 146 -17.34 -4.98 7.72
C LEU A 146 -17.38 -4.82 9.25
N VAL A 147 -16.31 -4.28 9.84
CA VAL A 147 -16.28 -4.02 11.30
C VAL A 147 -17.40 -3.09 11.69
N ASP A 148 -17.52 -1.94 11.03
CA ASP A 148 -18.45 -0.87 11.45
C ASP A 148 -19.91 -1.19 11.14
N LYS A 149 -20.19 -1.89 10.04
CA LYS A 149 -21.56 -2.15 9.59
C LYS A 149 -22.10 -3.51 10.04
N ILE A 150 -21.24 -4.45 10.39
CA ILE A 150 -21.66 -5.81 10.73
C ILE A 150 -21.19 -6.19 12.13
N PHE A 151 -19.88 -6.16 12.40
CA PHE A 151 -19.33 -6.71 13.64
C PHE A 151 -19.67 -5.87 14.86
N ILE A 152 -19.47 -4.56 14.83
CA ILE A 152 -19.80 -3.69 15.95
C ILE A 152 -21.30 -3.72 16.27
N PRO A 153 -22.23 -3.57 15.31
CA PRO A 153 -23.66 -3.70 15.59
C PRO A 153 -24.07 -5.08 16.12
N TYR A 154 -23.42 -6.15 15.70
CA TYR A 154 -23.66 -7.49 16.24
C TYR A 154 -23.19 -7.60 17.71
N ILE A 155 -22.00 -7.06 18.01
CA ILE A 155 -21.43 -7.06 19.36
C ILE A 155 -22.31 -6.24 20.30
N GLU A 156 -22.76 -5.06 19.88
CA GLU A 156 -23.66 -4.19 20.67
C GLU A 156 -24.98 -4.87 21.04
N ARG A 157 -25.54 -5.68 20.14
CA ARG A 157 -26.81 -6.39 20.38
C ARG A 157 -26.67 -7.59 21.32
N ASN A 158 -25.51 -8.20 21.37
CA ASN A 158 -25.34 -9.48 22.05
C ASN A 158 -24.44 -9.43 23.29
N TYR A 159 -23.74 -8.33 23.52
CA TYR A 159 -22.77 -8.18 24.62
C TYR A 159 -22.82 -6.78 25.24
N THR A 160 -22.48 -6.70 26.51
CA THR A 160 -22.40 -5.44 27.27
C THR A 160 -21.09 -4.71 26.96
N VAL A 161 -21.09 -3.85 25.96
CA VAL A 161 -19.87 -3.17 25.44
C VAL A 161 -19.94 -1.64 25.50
N GLU A 162 -21.00 -1.05 26.07
CA GLU A 162 -21.24 0.38 26.07
C GLU A 162 -20.06 1.17 26.66
N LYS A 163 -19.45 0.66 27.75
CA LYS A 163 -18.29 1.30 28.40
C LYS A 163 -17.02 1.23 27.54
N ILE A 164 -16.93 0.26 26.63
CA ILE A 164 -15.83 0.15 25.68
C ILE A 164 -16.05 1.14 24.56
N LEU A 165 -17.23 1.16 23.98
CA LEU A 165 -17.57 2.03 22.85
C LEU A 165 -17.63 3.51 23.24
N ALA A 166 -17.99 3.84 24.48
CA ALA A 166 -17.98 5.20 25.01
C ALA A 166 -16.56 5.77 25.22
N SER A 167 -15.54 4.93 25.20
CA SER A 167 -14.14 5.36 25.32
C SER A 167 -13.47 5.31 23.95
N GLU A 168 -13.05 6.48 23.44
CA GLU A 168 -12.41 6.58 22.12
C GLU A 168 -11.23 5.60 21.95
N SER A 169 -10.32 5.56 22.92
CA SER A 169 -9.15 4.67 22.87
C SER A 169 -9.53 3.18 22.89
N LYS A 170 -10.50 2.79 23.70
CA LYS A 170 -10.96 1.38 23.79
C LYS A 170 -11.75 0.99 22.55
N SER A 171 -12.59 1.88 22.04
CA SER A 171 -13.32 1.69 20.79
C SER A 171 -12.37 1.52 19.61
N ALA A 172 -11.34 2.35 19.50
CA ALA A 172 -10.30 2.21 18.46
C ALA A 172 -9.54 0.87 18.57
N MET A 173 -9.21 0.44 19.80
CA MET A 173 -8.57 -0.87 20.02
C MET A 173 -9.49 -2.03 19.62
N LEU A 174 -10.78 -1.96 19.96
CA LEU A 174 -11.76 -2.98 19.57
C LEU A 174 -11.89 -3.04 18.05
N ARG A 175 -12.05 -1.89 17.37
CA ARG A 175 -12.13 -1.82 15.91
C ARG A 175 -10.86 -2.41 15.25
N GLN A 176 -9.69 -2.09 15.77
CA GLN A 176 -8.43 -2.62 15.24
C GLN A 176 -8.32 -4.14 15.43
N ALA A 177 -8.77 -4.66 16.57
CA ALA A 177 -8.81 -6.11 16.79
C ALA A 177 -9.81 -6.81 15.85
N MET A 178 -11.01 -6.24 15.70
CA MET A 178 -12.04 -6.77 14.80
C MET A 178 -11.64 -6.71 13.33
N LYS A 179 -10.82 -5.74 12.92
CA LYS A 179 -10.28 -5.63 11.55
C LYS A 179 -9.57 -6.90 11.11
N HIS A 180 -8.81 -7.52 11.99
CA HIS A 180 -8.14 -8.79 11.68
C HIS A 180 -9.14 -9.91 11.36
N TYR A 181 -10.21 -10.04 12.14
CA TYR A 181 -11.26 -11.03 11.88
C TYR A 181 -12.07 -10.70 10.61
N ALA A 182 -12.29 -9.43 10.31
CA ALA A 182 -12.95 -9.01 9.08
C ALA A 182 -12.12 -9.38 7.85
N GLU A 183 -10.80 -9.18 7.90
CA GLU A 183 -9.87 -9.58 6.85
C GLU A 183 -9.90 -11.11 6.65
N MET A 184 -9.85 -11.90 7.73
CA MET A 184 -9.98 -13.35 7.65
C MET A 184 -11.30 -13.78 7.01
N ALA A 185 -12.42 -13.19 7.43
CA ALA A 185 -13.73 -13.47 6.86
C ALA A 185 -13.81 -13.12 5.37
N LYS A 186 -13.27 -11.96 4.99
CA LYS A 186 -13.20 -11.53 3.59
C LYS A 186 -12.42 -12.54 2.73
N VAL A 187 -11.25 -12.98 3.19
CA VAL A 187 -10.43 -13.98 2.49
C VAL A 187 -11.19 -15.31 2.37
N GLN A 188 -11.78 -15.78 3.45
CA GLN A 188 -12.52 -17.05 3.45
C GLN A 188 -13.72 -17.00 2.50
N LEU A 189 -14.48 -15.91 2.48
CA LEU A 189 -15.62 -15.72 1.57
C LEU A 189 -15.22 -15.59 0.09
N SER A 190 -13.98 -15.19 -0.18
CA SER A 190 -13.46 -15.05 -1.55
C SER A 190 -12.98 -16.39 -2.13
N THR A 191 -12.84 -17.43 -1.32
CA THR A 191 -12.34 -18.75 -1.72
C THR A 191 -13.41 -19.84 -1.70
N SER A 192 -14.64 -19.50 -1.35
CA SER A 192 -15.80 -20.41 -1.26
C SER A 192 -16.68 -20.40 -2.52
#